data_0855aabc2cd3c5b4b64a483a5cb9cc8c
#
_entry.id   0855aabc2cd3c5b4b64a483a5cb9cc8c
#
_cell.length_a   1.000
_cell.length_b   1.000
_cell.length_c   1.000
_cell.angle_alpha   90.00
_cell.angle_beta   90.00
_cell.angle_gamma   90.00
#
_symmetry.space_group_name_H-M   'P 1'
#
loop_
_entity.id
_entity.type
_entity.pdbx_description
1 polymer ?
#
loop_
_entity_poly.entity_id
_entity_poly.type
_entity_poly.pdbx_seq_one_letter_code
_entity_poly.pdbx_strand_id
1 'polypeptide(L)'
;MSEEGHENLRTTEVDLGGLVSVLATHLYSTPLVALRELVQNAHDSHTRRRLEDPAGAHRAVIRVSGDPVRRTVAIEDTGAGLTEPEIHAYLATVGTGYTRLLRDLTGNEDLIGAFGLGFLSAFSVADEVTVTTTSHRAPELGHRYRSRGGEQYSVDPVAPRPRPGTVVELALKPEHAHLADEEVLRDVLARYCVLLGVPVHVGDDEHPVNAVPVPWREDLPAGEQHAARMAFATAFGRRFEPLTAFPVEPTEQTDAAGLLWVQDGGTYGSSDNRDLAVYLRGMLLAEDARDLLPSWAGFIGGVVESNRLTPTASREDLQRDEHYRALQQTLADAIVNGLYETARLHPAAWRRILARHGQELLGAALCDDRLFTLLADDVPVPTSQGDLTAGALRAAGGGAVHVALGSGGGFEEMLYRAMRVPIARGDRYAVLPFLRRYAQLRDCRIVELGSESGNRELFRDPQTPLPPEEAGWLAAALADEGEQLVPARFDPPGLPLVLVPDREAELKARIEDDQADARIPSAALRLARAFTARTDGSVRARLYLNTDAPAVRDLLRAYRAGHTGAATAAGLLRSVKVIMAAAASDARAGDDLTAALAGIGTAVAALTAPADGMSVDVGTLFPQDDGGEDER
;
A
#
# COMPACT_ATOMS: atom_id res chain seq x y z
N MET A 1 -20.74 35.20 -62.92
CA MET A 1 -20.19 33.87 -63.28
C MET A 1 -19.17 33.53 -62.17
N SER A 2 -19.61 32.78 -61.18
CA SER A 2 -18.79 32.33 -60.08
C SER A 2 -18.30 30.94 -60.45
N GLU A 3 -16.98 30.78 -60.63
CA GLU A 3 -16.32 29.47 -60.77
C GLU A 3 -16.39 28.77 -59.41
N GLU A 4 -17.26 27.77 -59.31
CA GLU A 4 -17.22 26.80 -58.23
C GLU A 4 -15.96 25.94 -58.38
N GLY A 5 -15.00 26.15 -57.47
CA GLY A 5 -13.82 25.31 -57.34
C GLY A 5 -14.24 23.91 -56.94
N HIS A 6 -14.18 22.95 -57.85
CA HIS A 6 -14.25 21.52 -57.52
C HIS A 6 -13.04 21.15 -56.65
N GLU A 7 -13.23 21.03 -55.36
CA GLU A 7 -12.26 20.39 -54.48
C GLU A 7 -11.99 18.97 -54.98
N ASN A 8 -10.75 18.70 -55.34
CA ASN A 8 -10.31 17.42 -55.86
C ASN A 8 -10.07 16.45 -54.69
N LEU A 9 -11.16 16.07 -54.00
CA LEU A 9 -11.13 15.14 -52.87
C LEU A 9 -10.67 13.75 -53.36
N ARG A 10 -9.58 13.25 -52.75
CA ARG A 10 -9.10 11.90 -52.98
C ARG A 10 -9.38 11.05 -51.76
N THR A 11 -9.79 9.81 -51.97
CA THR A 11 -9.94 8.84 -50.88
C THR A 11 -8.55 8.41 -50.40
N THR A 12 -8.34 8.43 -49.08
CA THR A 12 -7.09 7.90 -48.48
C THR A 12 -7.06 6.38 -48.62
N GLU A 13 -5.98 5.87 -49.16
CA GLU A 13 -5.74 4.43 -49.25
C GLU A 13 -5.20 3.92 -47.88
N VAL A 14 -5.70 2.77 -47.45
CA VAL A 14 -5.28 2.14 -46.18
C VAL A 14 -4.42 0.92 -46.52
N ASP A 15 -3.17 0.94 -46.07
CA ASP A 15 -2.31 -0.24 -46.05
C ASP A 15 -2.73 -1.15 -44.86
N LEU A 16 -3.46 -2.22 -45.17
CA LEU A 16 -4.00 -3.11 -44.16
C LEU A 16 -2.89 -3.91 -43.47
N GLY A 17 -1.84 -4.32 -44.18
CA GLY A 17 -0.68 -4.99 -43.61
C GLY A 17 0.08 -4.12 -42.64
N GLY A 18 0.30 -2.85 -43.00
CA GLY A 18 0.84 -1.83 -42.12
C GLY A 18 -0.03 -1.60 -40.86
N LEU A 19 -1.35 -1.54 -41.03
CA LEU A 19 -2.29 -1.40 -39.92
C LEU A 19 -2.23 -2.61 -38.97
N VAL A 20 -2.26 -3.84 -39.50
CA VAL A 20 -2.14 -5.07 -38.69
C VAL A 20 -0.81 -5.10 -37.94
N SER A 21 0.28 -4.69 -38.58
CA SER A 21 1.61 -4.61 -37.94
C SER A 21 1.62 -3.58 -36.80
N VAL A 22 1.02 -2.41 -36.97
CA VAL A 22 0.89 -1.38 -35.92
C VAL A 22 0.04 -1.89 -34.75
N LEU A 23 -1.09 -2.55 -35.06
CA LEU A 23 -1.95 -3.15 -34.03
C LEU A 23 -1.21 -4.23 -33.22
N ALA A 24 -0.47 -5.12 -33.93
CA ALA A 24 0.28 -6.19 -33.30
C ALA A 24 1.44 -5.70 -32.42
N THR A 25 2.09 -4.59 -32.81
CA THR A 25 3.35 -4.14 -32.17
C THR A 25 3.11 -3.05 -31.12
N HIS A 26 2.05 -2.25 -31.26
CA HIS A 26 1.89 -1.02 -30.47
C HIS A 26 0.55 -0.91 -29.72
N LEU A 27 -0.49 -1.64 -30.14
CA LEU A 27 -1.80 -1.54 -29.48
C LEU A 27 -2.00 -2.60 -28.39
N TYR A 28 -1.34 -3.75 -28.52
CA TYR A 28 -1.52 -4.88 -27.59
C TYR A 28 -0.21 -5.21 -26.89
N SER A 29 -0.25 -5.28 -25.55
CA SER A 29 0.96 -5.59 -24.74
C SER A 29 1.37 -7.06 -24.84
N THR A 30 0.42 -7.96 -25.15
CA THR A 30 0.66 -9.40 -25.21
C THR A 30 -0.07 -10.08 -26.37
N PRO A 31 0.50 -11.18 -26.95
CA PRO A 31 -0.16 -12.01 -27.95
C PRO A 31 -1.47 -12.66 -27.47
N LEU A 32 -1.66 -12.77 -26.15
CA LEU A 32 -2.83 -13.40 -25.53
C LEU A 32 -4.13 -12.63 -25.81
N VAL A 33 -4.02 -11.35 -26.17
CA VAL A 33 -5.18 -10.53 -26.55
C VAL A 33 -5.95 -11.12 -27.72
N ALA A 34 -5.26 -11.79 -28.67
CA ALA A 34 -5.94 -12.46 -29.78
C ALA A 34 -6.92 -13.55 -29.29
N LEU A 35 -6.49 -14.39 -28.34
CA LEU A 35 -7.36 -15.41 -27.74
C LEU A 35 -8.54 -14.77 -27.00
N ARG A 36 -8.28 -13.73 -26.21
CA ARG A 36 -9.31 -12.98 -25.50
C ARG A 36 -10.38 -12.43 -26.45
N GLU A 37 -9.97 -11.75 -27.51
CA GLU A 37 -10.89 -11.14 -28.48
C GLU A 37 -11.74 -12.21 -29.22
N LEU A 38 -11.15 -13.37 -29.55
CA LEU A 38 -11.88 -14.43 -30.22
C LEU A 38 -12.89 -15.13 -29.30
N VAL A 39 -12.54 -15.37 -28.03
CA VAL A 39 -13.49 -15.89 -27.04
C VAL A 39 -14.60 -14.87 -26.74
N GLN A 40 -14.28 -13.59 -26.75
CA GLN A 40 -15.24 -12.51 -26.64
C GLN A 40 -16.24 -12.51 -27.82
N ASN A 41 -15.74 -12.68 -29.05
CA ASN A 41 -16.59 -12.79 -30.24
C ASN A 41 -17.50 -14.02 -30.16
N ALA A 42 -17.00 -15.14 -29.62
CA ALA A 42 -17.80 -16.35 -29.38
C ALA A 42 -18.89 -16.09 -28.33
N HIS A 43 -18.60 -15.37 -27.26
CA HIS A 43 -19.58 -14.95 -26.26
C HIS A 43 -20.65 -14.03 -26.88
N ASP A 44 -20.24 -13.02 -27.65
CA ASP A 44 -21.15 -12.09 -28.30
C ASP A 44 -22.06 -12.80 -29.33
N SER A 45 -21.55 -13.87 -30.00
CA SER A 45 -22.32 -14.76 -30.86
C SER A 45 -23.48 -15.43 -30.10
N HIS A 46 -23.25 -15.86 -28.85
CA HIS A 46 -24.32 -16.42 -28.00
C HIS A 46 -25.32 -15.33 -27.54
N THR A 47 -24.86 -14.17 -27.17
CA THR A 47 -25.73 -13.04 -26.79
C THR A 47 -26.61 -12.64 -27.97
N ARG A 48 -26.01 -12.56 -29.16
CA ARG A 48 -26.74 -12.34 -30.41
C ARG A 48 -27.81 -13.41 -30.64
N ARG A 49 -27.46 -14.69 -30.48
CA ARG A 49 -28.39 -15.81 -30.66
C ARG A 49 -29.60 -15.68 -29.73
N ARG A 50 -29.40 -15.36 -28.46
CA ARG A 50 -30.48 -15.14 -27.48
C ARG A 50 -31.40 -13.98 -27.87
N LEU A 51 -30.86 -12.90 -28.45
CA LEU A 51 -31.63 -11.74 -28.89
C LEU A 51 -32.44 -12.04 -30.15
N GLU A 52 -31.86 -12.77 -31.10
CA GLU A 52 -32.49 -13.07 -32.39
C GLU A 52 -33.47 -14.24 -32.30
N ASP A 53 -33.30 -15.18 -31.38
CA ASP A 53 -34.11 -16.39 -31.18
C ASP A 53 -34.35 -16.64 -29.67
N PRO A 54 -35.14 -15.76 -29.00
CA PRO A 54 -35.39 -15.89 -27.54
C PRO A 54 -36.10 -17.18 -27.12
N ALA A 55 -36.87 -17.76 -28.03
CA ALA A 55 -37.64 -19.01 -27.79
C ALA A 55 -36.83 -20.27 -28.15
N GLY A 56 -35.70 -20.11 -28.84
CA GLY A 56 -34.86 -21.21 -29.28
C GLY A 56 -34.09 -21.83 -28.11
N ALA A 57 -34.31 -23.12 -27.87
CA ALA A 57 -33.51 -23.88 -26.90
C ALA A 57 -32.15 -24.22 -27.52
N HIS A 58 -31.13 -23.45 -27.20
CA HIS A 58 -29.76 -23.81 -27.55
C HIS A 58 -28.87 -23.84 -26.28
N ARG A 59 -27.97 -24.79 -26.23
CA ARG A 59 -26.97 -24.87 -25.16
C ARG A 59 -25.76 -24.00 -25.56
N ALA A 60 -25.57 -22.91 -24.85
CA ALA A 60 -24.41 -22.05 -25.04
C ALA A 60 -23.14 -22.75 -24.55
N VAL A 61 -22.16 -22.93 -25.43
CA VAL A 61 -20.86 -23.52 -25.13
C VAL A 61 -19.78 -22.87 -25.99
N ILE A 62 -18.65 -22.56 -25.39
CA ILE A 62 -17.42 -22.19 -26.08
C ILE A 62 -16.41 -23.29 -25.81
N ARG A 63 -15.74 -23.79 -26.88
CA ARG A 63 -14.67 -24.76 -26.77
C ARG A 63 -13.42 -24.23 -27.43
N VAL A 64 -12.29 -24.31 -26.73
CA VAL A 64 -10.98 -23.94 -27.26
C VAL A 64 -10.10 -25.17 -27.25
N SER A 65 -9.48 -25.50 -28.38
CA SER A 65 -8.59 -26.65 -28.51
C SER A 65 -7.29 -26.27 -29.18
N GLY A 66 -6.20 -26.90 -28.80
CA GLY A 66 -4.88 -26.72 -29.35
C GLY A 66 -4.33 -27.99 -29.96
N ASP A 67 -3.60 -27.86 -31.07
CA ASP A 67 -2.81 -28.95 -31.68
C ASP A 67 -1.35 -28.48 -31.82
N PRO A 68 -0.47 -28.87 -30.88
CA PRO A 68 0.94 -28.48 -30.91
C PRO A 68 1.71 -29.00 -32.16
N VAL A 69 1.27 -30.15 -32.71
CA VAL A 69 1.93 -30.74 -33.90
C VAL A 69 1.64 -29.93 -35.15
N ARG A 70 0.38 -29.52 -35.31
CA ARG A 70 -0.06 -28.66 -36.43
C ARG A 70 0.18 -27.20 -36.17
N ARG A 71 0.48 -26.82 -34.92
CA ARG A 71 0.55 -25.43 -34.42
C ARG A 71 -0.74 -24.68 -34.71
N THR A 72 -1.88 -25.28 -34.36
CA THR A 72 -3.19 -24.66 -34.56
C THR A 72 -3.90 -24.49 -33.23
N VAL A 73 -4.71 -23.44 -33.14
CA VAL A 73 -5.69 -23.21 -32.07
C VAL A 73 -7.05 -23.03 -32.72
N ALA A 74 -8.06 -23.73 -32.23
CA ALA A 74 -9.44 -23.60 -32.70
C ALA A 74 -10.34 -23.10 -31.55
N ILE A 75 -11.15 -22.08 -31.84
CA ILE A 75 -12.18 -21.54 -30.97
C ILE A 75 -13.53 -21.82 -31.61
N GLU A 76 -14.34 -22.63 -30.95
CA GLU A 76 -15.67 -23.05 -31.39
C GLU A 76 -16.76 -22.47 -30.51
N ASP A 77 -17.79 -21.90 -31.11
CA ASP A 77 -19.05 -21.51 -30.43
C ASP A 77 -20.26 -22.21 -31.04
N THR A 78 -21.34 -22.31 -30.24
CA THR A 78 -22.64 -22.78 -30.66
C THR A 78 -23.67 -21.65 -30.74
N GLY A 79 -23.22 -20.45 -31.04
CA GLY A 79 -24.00 -19.21 -31.06
C GLY A 79 -24.80 -18.97 -32.35
N ALA A 80 -24.86 -17.74 -32.82
CA ALA A 80 -25.67 -17.33 -33.97
C ALA A 80 -25.14 -17.83 -35.32
N GLY A 81 -23.80 -17.99 -35.45
CA GLY A 81 -23.16 -18.19 -36.73
C GLY A 81 -23.28 -16.97 -37.66
N LEU A 82 -22.76 -17.08 -38.88
CA LEU A 82 -22.74 -16.00 -39.87
C LEU A 82 -23.31 -16.48 -41.20
N THR A 83 -24.09 -15.65 -41.85
CA THR A 83 -24.47 -15.78 -43.26
C THR A 83 -23.36 -15.24 -44.16
N GLU A 84 -23.34 -15.57 -45.45
CA GLU A 84 -22.35 -15.07 -46.39
C GLU A 84 -22.26 -13.53 -46.43
N PRO A 85 -23.38 -12.77 -46.50
CA PRO A 85 -23.32 -11.31 -46.44
C PRO A 85 -22.70 -10.79 -45.10
N GLU A 86 -22.96 -11.49 -44.01
CA GLU A 86 -22.40 -11.12 -42.70
C GLU A 86 -20.90 -11.40 -42.62
N ILE A 87 -20.41 -12.45 -43.28
CA ILE A 87 -18.98 -12.73 -43.41
C ILE A 87 -18.27 -11.55 -44.09
N HIS A 88 -18.81 -11.08 -45.23
CA HIS A 88 -18.27 -9.92 -45.93
C HIS A 88 -18.33 -8.63 -45.12
N ALA A 89 -19.41 -8.41 -44.40
CA ALA A 89 -19.62 -7.21 -43.60
C ALA A 89 -18.75 -7.18 -42.32
N TYR A 90 -18.55 -8.33 -41.63
CA TYR A 90 -17.99 -8.34 -40.29
C TYR A 90 -16.59 -8.94 -40.18
N LEU A 91 -16.18 -9.82 -41.09
CA LEU A 91 -14.84 -10.41 -41.08
C LEU A 91 -13.91 -9.73 -42.12
N ALA A 92 -14.48 -9.27 -43.24
CA ALA A 92 -13.70 -8.72 -44.35
C ALA A 92 -13.70 -7.18 -44.38
N THR A 93 -14.44 -6.50 -43.49
CA THR A 93 -14.50 -5.03 -43.42
C THR A 93 -13.95 -4.54 -42.09
N VAL A 94 -12.88 -3.76 -42.15
CA VAL A 94 -12.22 -3.20 -40.96
C VAL A 94 -13.06 -2.06 -40.37
N GLY A 95 -13.25 -2.07 -39.05
CA GLY A 95 -13.99 -1.02 -38.33
C GLY A 95 -15.51 -1.16 -38.36
N THR A 96 -16.03 -2.20 -39.02
CA THR A 96 -17.46 -2.49 -39.03
C THR A 96 -17.74 -3.66 -38.07
N GLY A 97 -18.21 -3.36 -36.87
CA GLY A 97 -18.56 -4.37 -35.87
C GLY A 97 -20.08 -4.59 -35.80
N TYR A 98 -20.54 -5.82 -36.01
CA TYR A 98 -21.96 -6.20 -35.79
C TYR A 98 -22.40 -5.88 -34.35
N THR A 99 -21.56 -6.17 -33.39
CA THR A 99 -21.78 -5.92 -31.96
C THR A 99 -22.10 -4.45 -31.67
N ARG A 100 -21.41 -3.52 -32.34
CA ARG A 100 -21.69 -2.08 -32.22
C ARG A 100 -23.05 -1.73 -32.80
N LEU A 101 -23.35 -2.22 -34.00
CA LEU A 101 -24.65 -1.97 -34.64
C LEU A 101 -25.80 -2.53 -33.81
N LEU A 102 -25.63 -3.73 -33.25
CA LEU A 102 -26.66 -4.38 -32.43
C LEU A 102 -26.85 -3.65 -31.09
N ARG A 103 -25.77 -3.18 -30.48
CA ARG A 103 -25.82 -2.35 -29.26
C ARG A 103 -26.59 -1.05 -29.51
N ASP A 104 -26.25 -0.35 -30.59
CA ASP A 104 -26.88 0.91 -30.95
C ASP A 104 -28.40 0.73 -31.27
N LEU A 105 -28.80 -0.44 -31.81
CA LEU A 105 -30.18 -0.76 -32.12
C LEU A 105 -31.00 -1.29 -30.95
N THR A 106 -30.37 -2.07 -30.03
CA THR A 106 -31.11 -2.79 -28.97
C THR A 106 -30.91 -2.18 -27.59
N GLY A 107 -29.95 -1.29 -27.43
CA GLY A 107 -29.56 -0.76 -26.10
C GLY A 107 -29.00 -1.85 -25.16
N ASN A 108 -28.67 -3.04 -25.68
CA ASN A 108 -28.20 -4.13 -24.84
C ASN A 108 -26.74 -3.94 -24.46
N GLU A 109 -26.50 -3.77 -23.16
CA GLU A 109 -25.18 -3.55 -22.57
C GLU A 109 -24.35 -4.84 -22.41
N ASP A 110 -24.94 -6.04 -22.61
CA ASP A 110 -24.22 -7.33 -22.46
C ASP A 110 -23.26 -7.65 -23.61
N LEU A 111 -23.32 -6.91 -24.71
CA LEU A 111 -22.43 -7.06 -25.84
C LEU A 111 -21.05 -6.42 -25.59
N ILE A 112 -19.98 -7.22 -25.70
CA ILE A 112 -18.62 -6.84 -25.29
C ILE A 112 -17.86 -6.10 -26.43
N GLY A 113 -17.94 -6.57 -27.68
CA GLY A 113 -17.21 -6.01 -28.84
C GLY A 113 -17.63 -4.58 -29.19
N ALA A 114 -16.69 -3.64 -29.27
CA ALA A 114 -17.01 -2.23 -29.51
C ALA A 114 -16.44 -1.64 -30.80
N PHE A 115 -15.28 -2.13 -31.29
CA PHE A 115 -14.47 -1.40 -32.26
C PHE A 115 -14.36 -2.05 -33.64
N GLY A 116 -14.82 -3.30 -33.84
CA GLY A 116 -14.69 -4.00 -35.13
C GLY A 116 -13.23 -4.29 -35.54
N LEU A 117 -12.31 -4.25 -34.61
CA LEU A 117 -10.88 -4.53 -34.81
C LEU A 117 -10.43 -5.85 -34.16
N GLY A 118 -11.25 -6.43 -33.28
CA GLY A 118 -10.89 -7.60 -32.47
C GLY A 118 -10.50 -8.82 -33.30
N PHE A 119 -11.19 -9.06 -34.43
CA PHE A 119 -10.87 -10.17 -35.33
C PHE A 119 -9.48 -10.02 -35.99
N LEU A 120 -9.02 -8.79 -36.26
CA LEU A 120 -7.70 -8.53 -36.85
C LEU A 120 -6.57 -8.89 -35.87
N SER A 121 -6.81 -8.92 -34.57
CA SER A 121 -5.82 -9.34 -33.57
C SER A 121 -5.37 -10.79 -33.79
N ALA A 122 -6.18 -11.64 -34.43
CA ALA A 122 -5.81 -13.01 -34.78
C ALA A 122 -4.55 -13.08 -35.66
N PHE A 123 -4.35 -12.10 -36.58
CA PHE A 123 -3.18 -12.05 -37.45
C PHE A 123 -1.89 -11.59 -36.72
N SER A 124 -2.01 -11.12 -35.49
CA SER A 124 -0.80 -10.88 -34.67
C SER A 124 -0.12 -12.21 -34.30
N VAL A 125 -0.88 -13.30 -34.10
CA VAL A 125 -0.39 -14.60 -33.66
C VAL A 125 -0.44 -15.69 -34.74
N ALA A 126 -1.22 -15.50 -35.81
CA ALA A 126 -1.43 -16.48 -36.86
C ALA A 126 -1.03 -15.98 -38.24
N ASP A 127 -0.47 -16.88 -39.08
CA ASP A 127 -0.21 -16.64 -40.49
C ASP A 127 -1.46 -16.79 -41.36
N GLU A 128 -2.35 -17.69 -40.99
CA GLU A 128 -3.62 -17.94 -41.67
C GLU A 128 -4.76 -18.10 -40.64
N VAL A 129 -5.91 -17.50 -40.94
CA VAL A 129 -7.13 -17.63 -40.15
C VAL A 129 -8.20 -18.25 -41.04
N THR A 130 -8.79 -19.35 -40.58
CA THR A 130 -9.93 -20.03 -41.23
C THR A 130 -11.16 -19.93 -40.32
N VAL A 131 -12.29 -19.45 -40.87
CA VAL A 131 -13.56 -19.41 -40.15
C VAL A 131 -14.57 -20.28 -40.87
N THR A 132 -15.05 -21.33 -40.18
CA THR A 132 -16.13 -22.19 -40.67
C THR A 132 -17.39 -21.92 -39.88
N THR A 133 -18.47 -21.49 -40.54
CA THR A 133 -19.68 -21.03 -39.86
C THR A 133 -20.96 -21.52 -40.53
N THR A 134 -22.00 -21.69 -39.71
CA THR A 134 -23.36 -22.00 -40.15
C THR A 134 -24.31 -21.10 -39.33
N SER A 135 -25.06 -20.25 -40.02
CA SER A 135 -26.02 -19.36 -39.37
C SER A 135 -27.26 -20.12 -38.85
N HIS A 136 -27.76 -19.73 -37.68
CA HIS A 136 -29.01 -20.22 -37.17
C HIS A 136 -30.22 -19.85 -38.04
N ARG A 137 -30.07 -18.79 -38.86
CA ARG A 137 -31.12 -18.33 -39.79
C ARG A 137 -31.14 -19.12 -41.09
N ALA A 138 -30.03 -19.80 -41.41
CA ALA A 138 -29.89 -20.66 -42.60
C ALA A 138 -29.06 -21.91 -42.23
N PRO A 139 -29.64 -22.86 -41.45
CA PRO A 139 -28.90 -23.97 -40.89
C PRO A 139 -28.48 -25.02 -41.93
N GLU A 140 -29.00 -24.92 -43.15
CA GLU A 140 -28.65 -25.77 -44.30
C GLU A 140 -27.44 -25.26 -45.09
N LEU A 141 -26.96 -24.04 -44.81
CA LEU A 141 -25.84 -23.42 -45.53
C LEU A 141 -24.62 -23.32 -44.62
N GLY A 142 -23.52 -23.84 -45.09
CA GLY A 142 -22.21 -23.70 -44.45
C GLY A 142 -21.27 -22.84 -45.32
N HIS A 143 -20.50 -22.00 -44.66
CA HIS A 143 -19.52 -21.12 -45.32
C HIS A 143 -18.16 -21.26 -44.67
N ARG A 144 -17.10 -21.15 -45.49
CA ARG A 144 -15.72 -21.10 -45.02
C ARG A 144 -15.06 -19.83 -45.54
N TYR A 145 -14.71 -18.95 -44.63
CA TYR A 145 -13.82 -17.84 -44.86
C TYR A 145 -12.39 -18.26 -44.61
N ARG A 146 -11.44 -17.84 -45.45
CA ARG A 146 -9.99 -18.05 -45.28
C ARG A 146 -9.24 -16.80 -45.64
N SER A 147 -8.28 -16.38 -44.78
CA SER A 147 -7.44 -15.23 -45.04
C SER A 147 -6.02 -15.48 -44.54
N ARG A 148 -5.04 -15.00 -45.33
CA ARG A 148 -3.64 -14.95 -44.97
C ARG A 148 -3.19 -13.51 -44.78
N GLY A 149 -2.61 -13.21 -43.61
CA GLY A 149 -2.17 -11.84 -43.27
C GLY A 149 -3.25 -10.77 -43.21
N GLY A 150 -4.52 -11.11 -43.41
CA GLY A 150 -5.64 -10.18 -43.34
C GLY A 150 -5.93 -9.36 -44.61
N GLU A 151 -5.07 -9.40 -45.62
CA GLU A 151 -5.18 -8.55 -46.82
C GLU A 151 -6.11 -9.14 -47.89
N GLN A 152 -6.05 -10.45 -48.09
CA GLN A 152 -6.84 -11.16 -49.07
C GLN A 152 -7.65 -12.27 -48.39
N TYR A 153 -8.85 -12.54 -48.87
CA TYR A 153 -9.68 -13.59 -48.36
C TYR A 153 -10.45 -14.31 -49.46
N SER A 154 -10.87 -15.56 -49.16
CA SER A 154 -11.90 -16.29 -49.91
C SER A 154 -13.09 -16.63 -49.02
N VAL A 155 -14.25 -16.78 -49.66
CA VAL A 155 -15.45 -17.34 -49.00
C VAL A 155 -15.96 -18.46 -49.90
N ASP A 156 -15.95 -19.66 -49.39
CA ASP A 156 -16.33 -20.87 -50.12
C ASP A 156 -17.53 -21.55 -49.45
N PRO A 157 -18.55 -22.04 -50.20
CA PRO A 157 -19.59 -22.84 -49.62
C PRO A 157 -19.01 -24.23 -49.19
N VAL A 158 -19.41 -24.65 -48.00
CA VAL A 158 -19.01 -25.95 -47.43
C VAL A 158 -20.21 -26.67 -46.86
N ALA A 159 -20.06 -27.93 -46.47
CA ALA A 159 -21.10 -28.66 -45.73
C ALA A 159 -21.44 -27.89 -44.44
N PRO A 160 -22.75 -27.78 -44.11
CA PRO A 160 -23.16 -27.10 -42.88
C PRO A 160 -22.64 -27.84 -41.66
N ARG A 161 -22.35 -27.12 -40.59
CA ARG A 161 -21.99 -27.70 -39.30
C ARG A 161 -23.21 -28.45 -38.71
N PRO A 162 -22.99 -29.48 -37.88
CA PRO A 162 -24.07 -30.24 -37.24
C PRO A 162 -25.00 -29.36 -36.36
N ARG A 163 -24.45 -28.22 -35.90
CA ARG A 163 -25.17 -27.21 -35.12
C ARG A 163 -24.76 -25.81 -35.61
N PRO A 164 -25.67 -24.83 -35.59
CA PRO A 164 -25.31 -23.44 -35.85
C PRO A 164 -24.19 -22.94 -34.91
N GLY A 165 -23.41 -21.99 -35.38
CA GLY A 165 -22.28 -21.41 -34.67
C GLY A 165 -21.05 -21.27 -35.56
N THR A 166 -19.92 -20.97 -34.97
CA THR A 166 -18.66 -20.66 -35.69
C THR A 166 -17.49 -21.44 -35.10
N VAL A 167 -16.55 -21.84 -35.97
CA VAL A 167 -15.20 -22.29 -35.58
C VAL A 167 -14.20 -21.35 -36.21
N VAL A 168 -13.35 -20.75 -35.40
CA VAL A 168 -12.21 -19.94 -35.83
C VAL A 168 -10.95 -20.76 -35.58
N GLU A 169 -10.23 -21.12 -36.65
CA GLU A 169 -8.97 -21.87 -36.59
C GLU A 169 -7.81 -20.96 -36.96
N LEU A 170 -6.80 -20.91 -36.09
CA LEU A 170 -5.58 -20.13 -36.23
C LEU A 170 -4.41 -21.06 -36.58
N ALA A 171 -3.76 -20.86 -37.73
CA ALA A 171 -2.45 -21.45 -38.01
C ALA A 171 -1.38 -20.53 -37.42
N LEU A 172 -0.86 -20.92 -36.26
CA LEU A 172 0.03 -20.06 -35.47
C LEU A 172 1.39 -19.84 -36.11
N LYS A 173 1.91 -18.64 -35.98
CA LYS A 173 3.29 -18.30 -36.28
C LYS A 173 4.24 -19.11 -35.40
N PRO A 174 5.46 -19.43 -35.89
CA PRO A 174 6.42 -20.25 -35.12
C PRO A 174 6.72 -19.72 -33.72
N GLU A 175 6.83 -18.41 -33.57
CA GLU A 175 7.10 -17.74 -32.29
C GLU A 175 5.95 -17.86 -31.28
N HIS A 176 4.73 -18.13 -31.74
CA HIS A 176 3.53 -18.30 -30.92
C HIS A 176 3.04 -19.75 -30.82
N ALA A 177 3.85 -20.73 -31.27
CA ALA A 177 3.49 -22.15 -31.26
C ALA A 177 3.12 -22.69 -29.87
N HIS A 178 3.65 -22.09 -28.79
CA HIS A 178 3.34 -22.44 -27.41
C HIS A 178 1.85 -22.24 -27.03
N LEU A 179 1.14 -21.37 -27.76
CA LEU A 179 -0.30 -21.16 -27.54
C LEU A 179 -1.16 -22.35 -27.98
N ALA A 180 -0.60 -23.31 -28.75
CA ALA A 180 -1.27 -24.54 -29.11
C ALA A 180 -1.27 -25.60 -27.99
N ASP A 181 -0.56 -25.37 -26.89
CA ASP A 181 -0.56 -26.24 -25.71
C ASP A 181 -1.85 -26.03 -24.90
N GLU A 182 -2.59 -27.12 -24.63
CA GLU A 182 -3.86 -27.05 -23.91
C GLU A 182 -3.70 -26.63 -22.44
N GLU A 183 -2.55 -26.90 -21.81
CA GLU A 183 -2.27 -26.45 -20.44
C GLU A 183 -2.13 -24.93 -20.41
N VAL A 184 -1.38 -24.36 -21.38
CA VAL A 184 -1.27 -22.91 -21.55
C VAL A 184 -2.63 -22.28 -21.84
N LEU A 185 -3.43 -22.88 -22.73
CA LEU A 185 -4.78 -22.40 -23.02
C LEU A 185 -5.68 -22.42 -21.78
N ARG A 186 -5.60 -23.48 -20.97
CA ARG A 186 -6.38 -23.58 -19.72
C ARG A 186 -6.04 -22.48 -18.75
N ASP A 187 -4.76 -22.25 -18.51
CA ASP A 187 -4.30 -21.19 -17.58
C ASP A 187 -4.72 -19.79 -18.06
N VAL A 188 -4.53 -19.51 -19.34
CA VAL A 188 -4.92 -18.23 -19.94
C VAL A 188 -6.44 -18.02 -19.86
N LEU A 189 -7.24 -19.00 -20.24
CA LEU A 189 -8.69 -18.87 -20.29
C LEU A 189 -9.31 -18.87 -18.88
N ALA A 190 -8.79 -19.65 -17.95
CA ALA A 190 -9.20 -19.59 -16.55
C ALA A 190 -9.01 -18.18 -15.95
N ARG A 191 -7.98 -17.46 -16.41
CA ARG A 191 -7.72 -16.08 -15.97
C ARG A 191 -8.63 -15.06 -16.65
N TYR A 192 -8.76 -15.13 -17.99
CA TYR A 192 -9.52 -14.12 -18.74
C TYR A 192 -11.04 -14.30 -18.64
N CYS A 193 -11.54 -15.52 -18.48
CA CYS A 193 -12.93 -15.87 -18.66
C CYS A 193 -13.62 -16.33 -17.37
N VAL A 194 -12.98 -16.24 -16.21
CA VAL A 194 -13.49 -16.80 -14.94
C VAL A 194 -14.90 -16.31 -14.59
N LEU A 195 -15.25 -15.08 -14.94
CA LEU A 195 -16.57 -14.49 -14.70
C LEU A 195 -17.51 -14.55 -15.91
N LEU A 196 -17.09 -15.19 -17.02
CA LEU A 196 -17.92 -15.28 -18.21
C LEU A 196 -19.13 -16.19 -17.98
N GLY A 197 -20.32 -15.73 -18.36
CA GLY A 197 -21.57 -16.45 -18.12
C GLY A 197 -21.83 -17.65 -19.04
N VAL A 198 -20.96 -17.89 -20.06
CA VAL A 198 -21.01 -19.04 -20.96
C VAL A 198 -19.89 -20.00 -20.58
N PRO A 199 -20.16 -21.33 -20.44
CA PRO A 199 -19.12 -22.32 -20.14
C PRO A 199 -18.02 -22.33 -21.22
N VAL A 200 -16.76 -22.25 -20.78
CA VAL A 200 -15.57 -22.30 -21.63
C VAL A 200 -14.81 -23.58 -21.33
N HIS A 201 -14.71 -24.47 -22.32
CA HIS A 201 -14.00 -25.75 -22.21
C HIS A 201 -12.68 -25.70 -22.98
N VAL A 202 -11.67 -26.42 -22.50
CA VAL A 202 -10.37 -26.57 -23.18
C VAL A 202 -10.17 -28.04 -23.55
N GLY A 203 -9.87 -28.28 -24.83
CA GLY A 203 -9.73 -29.63 -25.37
C GLY A 203 -11.01 -30.46 -25.18
N ASP A 204 -10.83 -31.70 -24.76
CA ASP A 204 -11.92 -32.65 -24.48
C ASP A 204 -12.40 -32.62 -23.01
N ASP A 205 -11.88 -31.66 -22.20
CA ASP A 205 -12.29 -31.56 -20.79
C ASP A 205 -13.77 -31.21 -20.68
N GLU A 206 -14.51 -32.02 -19.92
CA GLU A 206 -15.94 -31.81 -19.65
C GLU A 206 -16.16 -30.67 -18.63
N HIS A 207 -15.16 -30.34 -17.83
CA HIS A 207 -15.23 -29.27 -16.83
C HIS A 207 -14.83 -27.93 -17.45
N PRO A 208 -15.71 -26.92 -17.43
CA PRO A 208 -15.35 -25.61 -17.94
C PRO A 208 -14.34 -24.92 -17.02
N VAL A 209 -13.41 -24.18 -17.62
CA VAL A 209 -12.37 -23.44 -16.88
C VAL A 209 -12.93 -22.31 -16.02
N ASN A 210 -14.15 -21.87 -16.29
CA ASN A 210 -14.89 -20.83 -15.56
C ASN A 210 -16.02 -21.38 -14.67
N ALA A 211 -15.91 -22.62 -14.21
CA ALA A 211 -16.86 -23.25 -13.27
C ALA A 211 -16.62 -22.83 -11.81
N VAL A 212 -16.14 -21.63 -11.56
CA VAL A 212 -15.92 -21.14 -10.19
C VAL A 212 -17.20 -20.47 -9.69
N PRO A 213 -17.75 -20.87 -8.52
CA PRO A 213 -18.87 -20.17 -7.91
C PRO A 213 -18.53 -18.71 -7.64
N VAL A 214 -19.39 -17.79 -8.06
CA VAL A 214 -19.20 -16.34 -7.93
C VAL A 214 -20.09 -15.82 -6.80
N PRO A 215 -19.53 -15.54 -5.59
CA PRO A 215 -20.32 -15.31 -4.38
C PRO A 215 -21.32 -14.14 -4.45
N TRP A 216 -21.04 -13.12 -5.27
CA TRP A 216 -21.94 -11.96 -5.44
C TRP A 216 -23.03 -12.16 -6.49
N ARG A 217 -23.01 -13.28 -7.22
CA ARG A 217 -24.04 -13.67 -8.18
C ARG A 217 -24.99 -14.74 -7.63
N GLU A 218 -24.65 -15.34 -6.49
CA GLU A 218 -25.40 -16.42 -5.86
C GLU A 218 -26.24 -15.90 -4.69
N ASP A 219 -27.49 -16.32 -4.60
CA ASP A 219 -28.35 -16.05 -3.44
C ASP A 219 -28.09 -17.07 -2.34
N LEU A 220 -27.01 -16.86 -1.58
CA LEU A 220 -26.58 -17.75 -0.50
C LEU A 220 -27.20 -17.36 0.85
N PRO A 221 -27.54 -18.36 1.70
CA PRO A 221 -27.92 -18.08 3.08
C PRO A 221 -26.85 -17.27 3.81
N ALA A 222 -27.26 -16.37 4.68
CA ALA A 222 -26.34 -15.46 5.41
C ALA A 222 -25.19 -16.19 6.14
N GLY A 223 -25.46 -17.43 6.64
CA GLY A 223 -24.43 -18.23 7.32
C GLY A 223 -23.36 -18.81 6.38
N GLU A 224 -23.63 -18.90 5.08
CA GLU A 224 -22.72 -19.48 4.08
C GLU A 224 -21.95 -18.40 3.30
N GLN A 225 -22.47 -17.17 3.26
CA GLN A 225 -21.90 -16.07 2.47
C GLN A 225 -20.43 -15.80 2.78
N HIS A 226 -20.08 -15.73 4.07
CA HIS A 226 -18.70 -15.45 4.47
C HIS A 226 -17.74 -16.58 4.03
N ALA A 227 -18.14 -17.84 4.20
CA ALA A 227 -17.33 -18.99 3.77
C ALA A 227 -17.13 -19.01 2.25
N ALA A 228 -18.18 -18.73 1.48
CA ALA A 228 -18.11 -18.65 0.02
C ALA A 228 -17.18 -17.50 -0.44
N ARG A 229 -17.29 -16.31 0.18
CA ARG A 229 -16.40 -15.17 -0.08
C ARG A 229 -14.94 -15.51 0.22
N MET A 230 -14.66 -16.15 1.35
CA MET A 230 -13.31 -16.57 1.71
C MET A 230 -12.76 -17.64 0.75
N ALA A 231 -13.58 -18.62 0.35
CA ALA A 231 -13.18 -19.64 -0.62
C ALA A 231 -12.81 -19.01 -1.97
N PHE A 232 -13.63 -18.07 -2.47
CA PHE A 232 -13.34 -17.34 -3.70
C PHE A 232 -12.08 -16.51 -3.58
N ALA A 233 -11.94 -15.72 -2.50
CA ALA A 233 -10.76 -14.89 -2.26
C ALA A 233 -9.47 -15.73 -2.16
N THR A 234 -9.53 -16.92 -1.56
CA THR A 234 -8.39 -17.85 -1.47
C THR A 234 -8.03 -18.44 -2.85
N ALA A 235 -9.04 -18.82 -3.64
CA ALA A 235 -8.81 -19.36 -4.98
C ALA A 235 -8.28 -18.30 -5.96
N PHE A 236 -8.72 -17.05 -5.81
CA PHE A 236 -8.37 -15.95 -6.69
C PHE A 236 -7.12 -15.18 -6.26
N GLY A 237 -6.87 -15.07 -4.95
CA GLY A 237 -5.72 -14.37 -4.37
C GLY A 237 -4.42 -15.10 -4.64
N ARG A 238 -3.56 -14.53 -5.50
CA ARG A 238 -2.33 -15.18 -5.98
C ARG A 238 -1.10 -14.92 -5.12
N ARG A 239 -1.12 -13.83 -4.34
CA ARG A 239 0.08 -13.36 -3.61
C ARG A 239 0.05 -13.73 -2.14
N PHE A 240 -1.08 -13.47 -1.49
CA PHE A 240 -1.22 -13.63 -0.05
C PHE A 240 -2.60 -14.21 0.28
N GLU A 241 -2.68 -15.00 1.34
CA GLU A 241 -3.95 -15.50 1.83
C GLU A 241 -4.85 -14.37 2.34
N PRO A 242 -6.18 -14.46 2.15
CA PRO A 242 -7.11 -13.49 2.68
C PRO A 242 -7.31 -13.66 4.19
N LEU A 243 -7.29 -12.56 4.93
CA LEU A 243 -7.64 -12.51 6.36
C LEU A 243 -9.15 -12.38 6.57
N THR A 244 -9.80 -11.66 5.71
CA THR A 244 -11.26 -11.46 5.64
C THR A 244 -11.63 -11.01 4.24
N ALA A 245 -12.88 -11.22 3.84
CA ALA A 245 -13.40 -10.79 2.56
C ALA A 245 -14.78 -10.16 2.72
N PHE A 246 -15.06 -9.10 1.96
CA PHE A 246 -16.30 -8.34 2.00
C PHE A 246 -16.76 -7.95 0.59
N PRO A 247 -18.09 -7.83 0.37
CA PRO A 247 -18.63 -7.59 -0.96
C PRO A 247 -18.45 -6.15 -1.41
N VAL A 248 -18.38 -5.97 -2.73
CA VAL A 248 -18.68 -4.72 -3.40
C VAL A 248 -20.08 -4.86 -3.97
N GLU A 249 -20.98 -3.99 -3.56
CA GLU A 249 -22.39 -4.03 -3.97
C GLU A 249 -22.69 -2.89 -4.95
N PRO A 250 -23.55 -3.11 -5.95
CA PRO A 250 -24.00 -2.08 -6.86
C PRO A 250 -24.67 -0.93 -6.10
N THR A 251 -24.49 0.30 -6.62
CA THR A 251 -25.11 1.51 -6.08
C THR A 251 -25.89 2.23 -7.19
N GLU A 252 -26.55 3.33 -6.88
CA GLU A 252 -27.20 4.15 -7.91
C GLU A 252 -26.21 4.71 -8.95
N GLN A 253 -24.95 4.89 -8.55
CA GLN A 253 -23.90 5.51 -9.36
C GLN A 253 -23.06 4.50 -10.15
N THR A 254 -22.95 3.25 -9.68
CA THR A 254 -22.19 2.20 -10.34
C THR A 254 -22.91 0.85 -10.27
N ASP A 255 -22.88 0.10 -11.36
CA ASP A 255 -23.34 -1.28 -11.44
C ASP A 255 -22.30 -2.28 -10.93
N ALA A 256 -21.16 -1.81 -10.44
CA ALA A 256 -20.04 -2.66 -10.06
C ALA A 256 -20.42 -3.60 -8.91
N ALA A 257 -20.13 -4.89 -9.11
CA ALA A 257 -20.25 -5.93 -8.12
C ALA A 257 -18.92 -6.68 -7.99
N GLY A 258 -18.65 -7.25 -6.82
CA GLY A 258 -17.39 -7.95 -6.64
C GLY A 258 -17.05 -8.31 -5.21
N LEU A 259 -15.79 -8.58 -4.99
CA LEU A 259 -15.23 -8.95 -3.70
C LEU A 259 -13.91 -8.25 -3.46
N LEU A 260 -13.75 -7.66 -2.27
CA LEU A 260 -12.48 -7.20 -1.75
C LEU A 260 -12.06 -8.07 -0.57
N TRP A 261 -10.76 -8.18 -0.34
CA TRP A 261 -10.22 -8.90 0.80
C TRP A 261 -8.99 -8.23 1.38
N VAL A 262 -8.79 -8.39 2.68
CA VAL A 262 -7.56 -7.98 3.36
C VAL A 262 -6.53 -9.10 3.21
N GLN A 263 -5.36 -8.79 2.66
CA GLN A 263 -4.27 -9.73 2.43
C GLN A 263 -3.42 -9.92 3.69
N ASP A 264 -2.93 -11.14 3.95
CA ASP A 264 -1.98 -11.43 5.06
C ASP A 264 -0.51 -11.07 4.72
N GLY A 265 -0.30 -10.34 3.66
CA GLY A 265 1.02 -9.87 3.24
C GLY A 265 1.43 -8.61 3.99
N GLY A 266 2.56 -8.64 4.71
CA GLY A 266 3.12 -7.42 5.31
C GLY A 266 3.59 -6.44 4.24
N THR A 267 3.32 -5.16 4.44
CA THR A 267 3.89 -4.09 3.63
C THR A 267 5.17 -3.59 4.30
N TYR A 268 6.26 -3.50 3.54
CA TYR A 268 7.53 -2.99 4.03
C TYR A 268 7.89 -1.69 3.31
N GLY A 269 7.90 -0.60 4.04
CA GLY A 269 8.32 0.69 3.51
C GLY A 269 7.41 1.23 2.41
N SER A 270 7.91 1.30 1.17
CA SER A 270 7.19 1.83 0.01
C SER A 270 6.48 0.75 -0.83
N SER A 271 6.35 -0.50 -0.34
CA SER A 271 5.69 -1.54 -1.11
C SER A 271 4.18 -1.28 -1.21
N ASP A 272 3.69 -1.23 -2.44
CA ASP A 272 2.28 -1.13 -2.76
C ASP A 272 1.76 -2.54 -3.12
N ASN A 273 1.02 -3.16 -2.20
CA ASN A 273 0.46 -4.50 -2.40
C ASN A 273 -1.01 -4.45 -2.84
N ARG A 274 -1.52 -3.28 -3.21
CA ARG A 274 -2.85 -3.20 -3.81
C ARG A 274 -2.91 -4.08 -5.06
N ASP A 275 -3.93 -4.90 -5.16
CA ASP A 275 -4.14 -5.83 -6.27
C ASP A 275 -5.64 -5.88 -6.59
N LEU A 276 -6.04 -5.34 -7.73
CA LEU A 276 -7.44 -5.30 -8.13
C LEU A 276 -7.57 -5.73 -9.59
N ALA A 277 -8.25 -6.84 -9.82
CA ALA A 277 -8.64 -7.27 -11.14
C ALA A 277 -10.03 -6.71 -11.50
N VAL A 278 -10.14 -6.15 -12.71
CA VAL A 278 -11.39 -5.57 -13.23
C VAL A 278 -11.86 -6.38 -14.43
N TYR A 279 -13.11 -6.82 -14.33
CA TYR A 279 -13.82 -7.54 -15.39
C TYR A 279 -14.89 -6.64 -16.01
N LEU A 280 -14.91 -6.61 -17.31
CA LEU A 280 -15.96 -5.95 -18.08
C LEU A 280 -16.83 -7.03 -18.75
N ARG A 281 -18.10 -7.10 -18.33
CA ARG A 281 -19.05 -8.10 -18.86
C ARG A 281 -18.54 -9.54 -18.76
N GLY A 282 -17.90 -9.86 -17.65
CA GLY A 282 -17.35 -11.19 -17.37
C GLY A 282 -15.98 -11.50 -18.00
N MET A 283 -15.41 -10.60 -18.81
CA MET A 283 -14.07 -10.73 -19.39
C MET A 283 -13.07 -9.84 -18.66
N LEU A 284 -11.90 -10.38 -18.35
CA LEU A 284 -10.82 -9.62 -17.73
C LEU A 284 -10.39 -8.46 -18.62
N LEU A 285 -10.47 -7.24 -18.07
CA LEU A 285 -10.01 -6.02 -18.74
C LEU A 285 -8.64 -5.59 -18.24
N ALA A 286 -8.49 -5.45 -16.92
CA ALA A 286 -7.25 -5.04 -16.29
C ALA A 286 -6.94 -5.94 -15.08
N GLU A 287 -5.72 -6.45 -15.03
CA GLU A 287 -5.28 -7.32 -13.94
C GLU A 287 -4.82 -6.55 -12.71
N ASP A 288 -4.36 -5.34 -12.90
CA ASP A 288 -3.77 -4.49 -11.88
C ASP A 288 -4.33 -3.07 -11.99
N ALA A 289 -5.63 -2.95 -11.70
CA ALA A 289 -6.32 -1.68 -11.64
C ALA A 289 -6.17 -1.02 -10.25
N ARG A 290 -4.98 -1.09 -9.65
CA ARG A 290 -4.69 -0.57 -8.31
C ARG A 290 -5.05 0.90 -8.10
N ASP A 291 -5.05 1.70 -9.17
CA ASP A 291 -5.41 3.12 -9.13
C ASP A 291 -6.90 3.36 -8.78
N LEU A 292 -7.74 2.33 -8.89
CA LEU A 292 -9.12 2.38 -8.41
C LEU A 292 -9.22 2.29 -6.88
N LEU A 293 -8.25 1.65 -6.23
CA LEU A 293 -8.19 1.57 -4.78
C LEU A 293 -7.54 2.81 -4.18
N PRO A 294 -8.00 3.27 -3.01
CA PRO A 294 -7.34 4.37 -2.29
C PRO A 294 -5.85 4.07 -2.06
N SER A 295 -5.00 5.09 -2.14
CA SER A 295 -3.56 4.93 -1.94
C SER A 295 -3.18 4.40 -0.56
N TRP A 296 -4.03 4.63 0.45
CA TRP A 296 -3.85 4.12 1.80
C TRP A 296 -4.23 2.63 1.97
N ALA A 297 -4.88 2.02 0.96
CA ALA A 297 -5.38 0.65 1.04
C ALA A 297 -4.36 -0.39 0.55
N GLY A 298 -3.07 -0.21 0.86
CA GLY A 298 -1.95 -1.07 0.42
C GLY A 298 -2.07 -2.55 0.79
N PHE A 299 -2.99 -2.90 1.65
CA PHE A 299 -3.26 -4.25 2.14
C PHE A 299 -4.50 -4.90 1.50
N ILE A 300 -5.12 -4.26 0.51
CA ILE A 300 -6.35 -4.74 -0.13
C ILE A 300 -6.05 -5.41 -1.47
N GLY A 301 -6.61 -6.61 -1.66
CA GLY A 301 -6.78 -7.27 -2.94
C GLY A 301 -8.26 -7.36 -3.31
N GLY A 302 -8.57 -7.59 -4.58
CA GLY A 302 -9.96 -7.70 -4.98
C GLY A 302 -10.20 -8.04 -6.44
N VAL A 303 -11.48 -8.30 -6.71
CA VAL A 303 -12.04 -8.52 -8.04
C VAL A 303 -13.35 -7.76 -8.13
N VAL A 304 -13.52 -7.00 -9.19
CA VAL A 304 -14.78 -6.31 -9.49
C VAL A 304 -15.18 -6.54 -10.94
N GLU A 305 -16.48 -6.62 -11.17
CA GLU A 305 -17.07 -6.62 -12.51
C GLU A 305 -18.04 -5.46 -12.66
N SER A 306 -18.11 -4.92 -13.86
CA SER A 306 -19.05 -3.86 -14.23
C SER A 306 -19.37 -3.94 -15.72
N ASN A 307 -20.55 -3.46 -16.13
CA ASN A 307 -20.92 -3.34 -17.54
C ASN A 307 -20.75 -1.91 -18.07
N ARG A 308 -20.61 -0.92 -17.18
CA ARG A 308 -20.61 0.52 -17.51
C ARG A 308 -19.24 1.15 -17.62
N LEU A 309 -18.19 0.47 -17.17
CA LEU A 309 -16.83 0.99 -17.30
C LEU A 309 -16.43 1.09 -18.75
N THR A 310 -15.73 2.17 -19.09
CA THR A 310 -15.26 2.43 -20.46
C THR A 310 -13.80 2.02 -20.61
N PRO A 311 -13.50 1.01 -21.45
CA PRO A 311 -12.11 0.63 -21.70
C PRO A 311 -11.39 1.68 -22.57
N THR A 312 -10.07 1.74 -22.48
CA THR A 312 -9.22 2.42 -23.45
C THR A 312 -9.23 1.71 -24.81
N ALA A 313 -8.67 2.32 -25.84
CA ALA A 313 -8.61 1.72 -27.19
C ALA A 313 -7.84 0.39 -27.23
N SER A 314 -6.81 0.22 -26.36
CA SER A 314 -6.05 -1.03 -26.19
C SER A 314 -6.82 -2.10 -25.43
N ARG A 315 -7.88 -1.75 -24.72
CA ARG A 315 -8.62 -2.64 -23.81
C ARG A 315 -7.76 -3.28 -22.71
N GLU A 316 -6.72 -2.58 -22.28
CA GLU A 316 -5.83 -3.01 -21.21
C GLU A 316 -5.90 -2.08 -20.01
N ASP A 317 -6.64 -0.96 -20.13
CA ASP A 317 -6.84 0.03 -19.09
C ASP A 317 -8.23 0.66 -19.20
N LEU A 318 -8.60 1.46 -18.21
CA LEU A 318 -9.87 2.14 -18.07
C LEU A 318 -9.75 3.63 -18.38
N GLN A 319 -10.79 4.20 -19.01
CA GLN A 319 -10.93 5.64 -19.12
C GLN A 319 -11.31 6.23 -17.76
N ARG A 320 -10.66 7.35 -17.39
CA ARG A 320 -10.91 8.03 -16.11
C ARG A 320 -12.11 8.98 -16.19
N ASP A 321 -13.25 8.41 -16.56
CA ASP A 321 -14.55 9.09 -16.70
C ASP A 321 -15.32 9.19 -15.35
N GLU A 322 -16.60 9.50 -15.43
CA GLU A 322 -17.49 9.60 -14.26
C GLU A 322 -17.74 8.23 -13.60
N HIS A 323 -17.90 7.16 -14.39
CA HIS A 323 -18.10 5.81 -13.90
C HIS A 323 -16.86 5.28 -13.15
N TYR A 324 -15.68 5.62 -13.67
CA TYR A 324 -14.41 5.31 -12.99
C TYR A 324 -14.34 5.95 -11.59
N ARG A 325 -14.70 7.25 -11.47
CA ARG A 325 -14.69 7.96 -10.19
C ARG A 325 -15.75 7.44 -9.22
N ALA A 326 -16.94 7.12 -9.75
CA ALA A 326 -17.99 6.50 -8.93
C ALA A 326 -17.54 5.16 -8.35
N LEU A 327 -16.86 4.34 -9.17
CA LEU A 327 -16.29 3.08 -8.70
C LEU A 327 -15.22 3.28 -7.63
N GLN A 328 -14.29 4.24 -7.80
CA GLN A 328 -13.29 4.56 -6.77
C GLN A 328 -13.94 4.87 -5.42
N GLN A 329 -15.01 5.67 -5.43
CA GLN A 329 -15.73 6.00 -4.20
C GLN A 329 -16.42 4.77 -3.60
N THR A 330 -17.09 3.97 -4.43
CA THR A 330 -17.75 2.73 -3.97
C THR A 330 -16.76 1.74 -3.36
N LEU A 331 -15.58 1.59 -3.95
CA LEU A 331 -14.52 0.72 -3.40
C LEU A 331 -14.00 1.25 -2.06
N ALA A 332 -13.77 2.55 -1.95
CA ALA A 332 -13.36 3.17 -0.68
C ALA A 332 -14.41 2.93 0.41
N ASP A 333 -15.68 3.12 0.11
CA ASP A 333 -16.79 2.87 1.04
C ASP A 333 -16.91 1.40 1.40
N ALA A 334 -16.75 0.48 0.44
CA ALA A 334 -16.76 -0.96 0.68
C ALA A 334 -15.62 -1.39 1.63
N ILE A 335 -14.40 -0.83 1.47
CA ILE A 335 -13.28 -1.10 2.38
C ILE A 335 -13.61 -0.65 3.80
N VAL A 336 -14.08 0.59 3.96
CA VAL A 336 -14.41 1.15 5.28
C VAL A 336 -15.50 0.31 5.95
N ASN A 337 -16.60 0.03 5.25
CA ASN A 337 -17.72 -0.75 5.77
C ASN A 337 -17.30 -2.19 6.09
N GLY A 338 -16.49 -2.82 5.22
CA GLY A 338 -15.98 -4.17 5.42
C GLY A 338 -15.07 -4.28 6.64
N LEU A 339 -14.23 -3.28 6.92
CA LEU A 339 -13.41 -3.22 8.13
C LEU A 339 -14.28 -3.05 9.38
N TYR A 340 -15.31 -2.21 9.34
CA TYR A 340 -16.29 -2.07 10.45
C TYR A 340 -17.02 -3.38 10.74
N GLU A 341 -17.49 -4.06 9.69
CA GLU A 341 -18.14 -5.36 9.83
C GLU A 341 -17.19 -6.43 10.39
N THR A 342 -15.96 -6.46 9.89
CA THR A 342 -14.93 -7.39 10.38
C THR A 342 -14.60 -7.16 11.85
N ALA A 343 -14.45 -5.92 12.29
CA ALA A 343 -14.21 -5.57 13.69
C ALA A 343 -15.35 -6.06 14.59
N ARG A 344 -16.59 -5.95 14.13
CA ARG A 344 -17.79 -6.33 14.87
C ARG A 344 -18.05 -7.84 14.89
N LEU A 345 -17.93 -8.52 13.74
CA LEU A 345 -18.37 -9.90 13.56
C LEU A 345 -17.23 -10.93 13.61
N HIS A 346 -16.02 -10.52 13.31
CA HIS A 346 -14.85 -11.40 13.18
C HIS A 346 -13.66 -10.92 14.02
N PRO A 347 -13.77 -10.87 15.38
CA PRO A 347 -12.74 -10.26 16.24
C PRO A 347 -11.36 -10.95 16.17
N ALA A 348 -11.30 -12.22 15.76
CA ALA A 348 -10.03 -12.92 15.55
C ALA A 348 -9.31 -12.41 14.28
N ALA A 349 -10.05 -12.25 13.18
CA ALA A 349 -9.53 -11.66 11.95
C ALA A 349 -9.14 -10.20 12.18
N TRP A 350 -9.96 -9.42 12.89
CA TRP A 350 -9.68 -8.02 13.22
C TRP A 350 -8.35 -7.87 13.97
N ARG A 351 -8.11 -8.66 15.02
CA ARG A 351 -6.84 -8.63 15.76
C ARG A 351 -5.64 -8.97 14.87
N ARG A 352 -5.81 -9.92 13.93
CA ARG A 352 -4.75 -10.29 12.99
C ARG A 352 -4.47 -9.16 11.98
N ILE A 353 -5.52 -8.47 11.51
CA ILE A 353 -5.41 -7.29 10.64
C ILE A 353 -4.65 -6.17 11.36
N LEU A 354 -5.04 -5.84 12.59
CA LEU A 354 -4.36 -4.82 13.39
C LEU A 354 -2.88 -5.15 13.62
N ALA A 355 -2.57 -6.41 13.93
CA ALA A 355 -1.20 -6.86 14.15
C ALA A 355 -0.36 -6.85 12.86
N ARG A 356 -0.98 -7.13 11.71
CA ARG A 356 -0.29 -7.22 10.42
C ARG A 356 -0.11 -5.85 9.77
N HIS A 357 -1.14 -5.01 9.80
CA HIS A 357 -1.25 -3.77 9.03
C HIS A 357 -1.34 -2.51 9.91
N GLY A 358 -0.89 -2.59 11.17
CA GLY A 358 -1.03 -1.48 12.13
C GLY A 358 -0.45 -0.16 11.63
N GLN A 359 0.70 -0.17 10.97
CA GLN A 359 1.33 1.05 10.45
C GLN A 359 0.55 1.67 9.28
N GLU A 360 0.10 0.83 8.34
CA GLU A 360 -0.73 1.27 7.20
C GLU A 360 -2.07 1.82 7.68
N LEU A 361 -2.66 1.17 8.68
CA LEU A 361 -3.93 1.57 9.27
C LEU A 361 -3.83 2.92 10.02
N LEU A 362 -2.68 3.23 10.64
CA LEU A 362 -2.44 4.57 11.19
C LEU A 362 -2.50 5.65 10.10
N GLY A 363 -1.91 5.38 8.94
CA GLY A 363 -1.97 6.27 7.78
C GLY A 363 -3.38 6.36 7.18
N ALA A 364 -4.06 5.24 7.01
CA ALA A 364 -5.43 5.16 6.52
C ALA A 364 -6.41 5.94 7.39
N ALA A 365 -6.27 5.85 8.71
CA ALA A 365 -7.07 6.60 9.68
C ALA A 365 -6.96 8.12 9.53
N LEU A 366 -5.85 8.63 8.99
CA LEU A 366 -5.67 10.05 8.72
C LEU A 366 -6.34 10.51 7.42
N CYS A 367 -6.68 9.58 6.54
CA CYS A 367 -7.30 9.85 5.24
C CYS A 367 -8.84 9.77 5.28
N ASP A 368 -9.43 9.07 6.24
CA ASP A 368 -10.89 8.91 6.36
C ASP A 368 -11.32 9.00 7.83
N ASP A 369 -12.28 9.88 8.12
CA ASP A 369 -12.78 10.12 9.48
C ASP A 369 -13.48 8.92 10.10
N ARG A 370 -14.12 8.10 9.27
CA ARG A 370 -14.78 6.86 9.70
C ARG A 370 -13.72 5.84 10.14
N LEU A 371 -12.66 5.65 9.34
CA LEU A 371 -11.54 4.79 9.73
C LEU A 371 -10.85 5.30 11.00
N PHE A 372 -10.68 6.60 11.14
CA PHE A 372 -10.12 7.15 12.37
C PHE A 372 -10.97 6.76 13.59
N THR A 373 -12.29 6.88 13.47
CA THR A 373 -13.21 6.53 14.56
C THR A 373 -13.14 5.04 14.92
N LEU A 374 -13.03 4.16 13.90
CA LEU A 374 -12.89 2.72 14.09
C LEU A 374 -11.58 2.34 14.77
N LEU A 375 -10.50 2.99 14.39
CA LEU A 375 -9.12 2.59 14.73
C LEU A 375 -8.59 3.30 15.98
N ALA A 376 -9.21 4.40 16.40
CA ALA A 376 -8.67 5.29 17.43
C ALA A 376 -8.24 4.58 18.72
N ASP A 377 -9.04 3.61 19.18
CA ASP A 377 -8.78 2.92 20.44
C ASP A 377 -8.10 1.53 20.25
N ASP A 378 -8.13 0.96 19.03
CA ASP A 378 -7.72 -0.43 18.78
C ASP A 378 -6.37 -0.56 18.07
N VAL A 379 -6.00 0.43 17.22
CA VAL A 379 -4.79 0.31 16.42
C VAL A 379 -3.52 0.35 17.28
N PRO A 380 -2.58 -0.59 17.08
CA PRO A 380 -1.31 -0.57 17.80
C PRO A 380 -0.42 0.59 17.34
N VAL A 381 0.12 1.31 18.30
CA VAL A 381 1.08 2.40 18.13
C VAL A 381 2.44 1.93 18.63
N PRO A 382 3.51 2.04 17.85
CA PRO A 382 4.86 1.69 18.29
C PRO A 382 5.31 2.55 19.46
N THR A 383 5.81 1.91 20.54
CA THR A 383 6.28 2.60 21.74
C THR A 383 7.64 2.10 22.21
N SER A 384 8.20 2.74 23.22
CA SER A 384 9.41 2.31 23.93
C SER A 384 9.25 0.98 24.69
N GLN A 385 8.03 0.49 24.89
CA GLN A 385 7.70 -0.73 25.63
C GLN A 385 6.99 -1.78 24.76
N GLY A 386 7.13 -1.69 23.42
CA GLY A 386 6.38 -2.49 22.46
C GLY A 386 5.16 -1.74 21.95
N ASP A 387 4.33 -2.42 21.17
CA ASP A 387 3.14 -1.81 20.57
C ASP A 387 2.02 -1.71 21.61
N LEU A 388 1.45 -0.51 21.77
CA LEU A 388 0.34 -0.23 22.67
C LEU A 388 -0.75 0.56 21.93
N THR A 389 -2.01 0.42 22.34
CA THR A 389 -3.08 1.28 21.81
C THR A 389 -2.98 2.70 22.41
N ALA A 390 -3.52 3.69 21.70
CA ALA A 390 -3.52 5.07 22.17
C ALA A 390 -4.25 5.24 23.53
N GLY A 391 -5.29 4.43 23.78
CA GLY A 391 -5.96 4.36 25.06
C GLY A 391 -5.07 3.85 26.19
N ALA A 392 -4.30 2.80 25.94
CA ALA A 392 -3.33 2.26 26.90
C ALA A 392 -2.18 3.24 27.18
N LEU A 393 -1.68 3.93 26.14
CA LEU A 393 -0.70 5.01 26.28
C LEU A 393 -1.21 6.12 27.19
N ARG A 394 -2.44 6.60 26.97
CA ARG A 394 -3.08 7.63 27.80
C ARG A 394 -3.23 7.19 29.25
N ALA A 395 -3.68 5.95 29.46
CA ALA A 395 -3.87 5.42 30.80
C ALA A 395 -2.54 5.32 31.57
N ALA A 396 -1.50 4.78 30.92
CA ALA A 396 -0.16 4.65 31.52
C ALA A 396 0.54 6.00 31.71
N GLY A 397 0.22 7.00 30.88
CA GLY A 397 0.74 8.37 30.98
C GLY A 397 -0.01 9.30 31.93
N GLY A 398 -0.88 8.75 32.80
CA GLY A 398 -1.63 9.57 33.79
C GLY A 398 -2.65 10.51 33.13
N GLY A 399 -3.25 10.12 32.02
CA GLY A 399 -4.23 10.93 31.27
C GLY A 399 -3.63 11.73 30.11
N ALA A 400 -2.33 11.69 29.93
CA ALA A 400 -1.62 12.32 28.80
C ALA A 400 -0.98 11.26 27.89
N VAL A 401 -0.79 11.60 26.62
CA VAL A 401 -0.07 10.77 25.65
C VAL A 401 1.32 11.37 25.45
N HIS A 402 2.37 10.57 25.68
CA HIS A 402 3.77 10.99 25.53
C HIS A 402 4.32 10.50 24.20
N VAL A 403 4.90 11.39 23.39
CA VAL A 403 5.41 11.11 22.05
C VAL A 403 6.82 11.66 21.89
N ALA A 404 7.77 10.81 21.52
CA ALA A 404 9.11 11.25 21.14
C ALA A 404 9.11 11.72 19.67
N LEU A 405 9.68 12.90 19.40
CA LEU A 405 9.77 13.45 18.05
C LEU A 405 11.01 12.93 17.26
N GLY A 406 11.93 12.24 17.90
CA GLY A 406 13.15 11.68 17.29
C GLY A 406 13.21 10.18 17.27
N SER A 407 14.25 9.64 16.64
CA SER A 407 14.46 8.22 16.36
C SER A 407 14.65 7.30 17.59
N GLY A 408 14.50 7.82 18.81
CA GLY A 408 14.65 7.05 20.04
C GLY A 408 16.11 6.94 20.51
N GLY A 409 16.31 6.48 21.76
CA GLY A 409 17.64 6.35 22.37
C GLY A 409 18.10 7.60 23.10
N GLY A 410 17.35 8.70 23.05
CA GLY A 410 17.65 9.90 23.78
C GLY A 410 17.40 9.78 25.29
N PHE A 411 17.96 10.73 26.05
CA PHE A 411 17.76 10.82 27.50
C PHE A 411 16.28 10.87 27.91
N GLU A 412 15.40 11.37 27.02
CA GLU A 412 13.95 11.42 27.22
C GLU A 412 13.37 10.02 27.39
N GLU A 413 13.78 9.09 26.51
CA GLU A 413 13.36 7.68 26.60
C GLU A 413 13.88 7.06 27.92
N MET A 414 15.11 7.37 28.31
CA MET A 414 15.68 6.90 29.57
C MET A 414 14.90 7.42 30.79
N LEU A 415 14.54 8.71 30.83
CA LEU A 415 13.75 9.31 31.90
C LEU A 415 12.38 8.63 32.04
N TYR A 416 11.63 8.54 30.93
CA TYR A 416 10.29 7.95 30.98
C TYR A 416 10.32 6.45 31.22
N ARG A 417 11.38 5.74 30.73
CA ARG A 417 11.60 4.34 31.07
C ARG A 417 11.82 4.16 32.58
N ALA A 418 12.60 5.03 33.21
CA ALA A 418 12.77 5.04 34.65
C ALA A 418 11.46 5.32 35.42
N MET A 419 10.58 6.14 34.87
CA MET A 419 9.23 6.39 35.40
C MET A 419 8.21 5.33 35.00
N ARG A 420 8.58 4.32 34.19
CA ARG A 420 7.71 3.28 33.62
C ARG A 420 6.55 3.85 32.78
N VAL A 421 6.72 5.01 32.20
CA VAL A 421 5.75 5.62 31.28
C VAL A 421 6.13 5.24 29.84
N PRO A 422 5.23 4.62 29.06
CA PRO A 422 5.51 4.30 27.67
C PRO A 422 5.50 5.56 26.82
N ILE A 423 6.44 5.66 25.88
CA ILE A 423 6.58 6.77 24.94
C ILE A 423 6.28 6.25 23.55
N ALA A 424 5.36 6.89 22.83
CA ALA A 424 5.11 6.61 21.43
C ALA A 424 6.27 7.10 20.55
N ARG A 425 6.56 6.35 19.49
CA ARG A 425 7.63 6.66 18.54
C ARG A 425 7.10 7.56 17.42
N GLY A 426 7.10 8.87 17.67
CA GLY A 426 6.59 9.87 16.74
C GLY A 426 7.43 10.02 15.45
N ASP A 427 8.63 9.43 15.40
CA ASP A 427 9.46 9.31 14.19
C ASP A 427 8.95 8.26 13.19
N ARG A 428 8.04 7.38 13.62
CA ARG A 428 7.45 6.37 12.76
C ARG A 428 6.30 6.94 11.94
N TYR A 429 6.08 6.31 10.78
CA TYR A 429 5.05 6.72 9.84
C TYR A 429 3.68 6.89 10.51
N ALA A 430 3.05 8.04 10.27
CA ALA A 430 1.72 8.44 10.73
C ALA A 430 1.48 8.49 12.25
N VAL A 431 2.42 8.07 13.12
CA VAL A 431 2.22 8.00 14.57
C VAL A 431 1.91 9.36 15.20
N LEU A 432 2.76 10.36 14.97
CA LEU A 432 2.56 11.69 15.58
C LEU A 432 1.25 12.37 15.14
N PRO A 433 0.92 12.47 13.84
CA PRO A 433 -0.34 13.06 13.42
C PRO A 433 -1.57 12.28 13.90
N PHE A 434 -1.49 10.94 13.97
CA PHE A 434 -2.55 10.11 14.54
C PHE A 434 -2.79 10.42 16.02
N LEU A 435 -1.74 10.48 16.83
CA LEU A 435 -1.87 10.76 18.26
C LEU A 435 -2.30 12.21 18.55
N ARG A 436 -1.89 13.18 17.73
CA ARG A 436 -2.43 14.55 17.82
C ARG A 436 -3.94 14.58 17.59
N ARG A 437 -4.41 13.87 16.56
CA ARG A 437 -5.83 13.74 16.28
C ARG A 437 -6.57 12.96 17.37
N TYR A 438 -5.97 11.88 17.89
CA TYR A 438 -6.49 11.13 19.03
C TYR A 438 -6.66 12.01 20.26
N ALA A 439 -5.66 12.82 20.58
CA ALA A 439 -5.69 13.74 21.71
C ALA A 439 -6.83 14.76 21.57
N GLN A 440 -7.06 15.29 20.37
CA GLN A 440 -8.21 16.17 20.08
C GLN A 440 -9.55 15.43 20.23
N LEU A 441 -9.67 14.22 19.69
CA LEU A 441 -10.91 13.42 19.79
C LEU A 441 -11.28 13.08 21.23
N ARG A 442 -10.28 12.75 22.07
CA ARG A 442 -10.47 12.28 23.44
C ARG A 442 -10.31 13.40 24.51
N ASP A 443 -10.13 14.63 24.08
CA ASP A 443 -9.87 15.79 24.94
C ASP A 443 -8.79 15.49 25.99
N CYS A 444 -7.66 14.96 25.53
CA CYS A 444 -6.52 14.64 26.38
C CYS A 444 -5.27 15.38 25.94
N ARG A 445 -4.32 15.55 26.88
CA ARG A 445 -3.06 16.21 26.57
C ARG A 445 -2.14 15.31 25.79
N ILE A 446 -1.38 15.92 24.87
CA ILE A 446 -0.24 15.30 24.19
C ILE A 446 1.04 16.02 24.62
N VAL A 447 2.04 15.25 25.07
CA VAL A 447 3.34 15.74 25.48
C VAL A 447 4.34 15.32 24.41
N GLU A 448 4.75 16.29 23.59
CA GLU A 448 5.70 16.09 22.52
C GLU A 448 7.13 16.30 23.04
N LEU A 449 7.83 15.20 23.32
CA LEU A 449 9.16 15.20 23.87
C LEU A 449 10.17 15.74 22.83
N GLY A 450 11.06 16.63 23.30
CA GLY A 450 11.98 17.37 22.46
C GLY A 450 11.38 18.64 21.83
N SER A 451 10.11 18.95 22.12
CA SER A 451 9.55 20.29 21.87
C SER A 451 9.74 21.20 23.09
N GLU A 452 9.71 22.52 22.85
CA GLU A 452 9.82 23.49 23.95
C GLU A 452 8.69 23.33 24.97
N SER A 453 7.48 23.03 24.52
CA SER A 453 6.32 22.79 25.39
C SER A 453 6.45 21.51 26.21
N GLY A 454 6.91 20.42 25.58
CA GLY A 454 7.16 19.14 26.26
C GLY A 454 8.27 19.24 27.29
N ASN A 455 9.33 19.98 26.98
CA ASN A 455 10.43 20.22 27.90
C ASN A 455 9.99 21.04 29.12
N ARG A 456 9.11 22.03 28.95
CA ARG A 456 8.57 22.81 30.09
C ARG A 456 7.71 21.97 31.03
N GLU A 457 6.97 20.99 30.53
CA GLU A 457 6.20 20.07 31.39
C GLU A 457 7.09 19.12 32.16
N LEU A 458 8.16 18.65 31.56
CA LEU A 458 9.09 17.72 32.17
C LEU A 458 10.03 18.40 33.18
N PHE A 459 10.59 19.55 32.78
CA PHE A 459 11.57 20.32 33.56
C PHE A 459 10.89 21.52 34.22
N ARG A 460 10.37 21.32 35.41
CA ARG A 460 9.70 22.36 36.20
C ARG A 460 10.70 23.31 36.84
N ASP A 461 10.32 24.56 37.04
CA ASP A 461 11.16 25.55 37.71
C ASP A 461 11.57 25.06 39.12
N PRO A 462 12.81 25.39 39.56
CA PRO A 462 13.26 25.08 40.93
C PRO A 462 12.40 25.79 41.97
N GLN A 463 12.20 25.16 43.14
CA GLN A 463 11.42 25.79 44.23
C GLN A 463 12.07 27.09 44.70
N THR A 464 13.39 27.14 44.68
CA THR A 464 14.17 28.32 45.02
C THR A 464 15.15 28.57 43.87
N PRO A 465 15.13 29.74 43.22
CA PRO A 465 16.09 30.09 42.18
C PRO A 465 17.53 29.98 42.71
N LEU A 466 18.42 29.45 41.87
CA LEU A 466 19.84 29.45 42.21
C LEU A 466 20.42 30.87 42.15
N PRO A 467 21.26 31.26 43.15
CA PRO A 467 22.00 32.50 43.05
C PRO A 467 22.84 32.60 41.77
N PRO A 468 22.95 33.77 41.13
CA PRO A 468 23.71 33.96 39.88
C PRO A 468 25.15 33.42 39.95
N GLU A 469 25.81 33.56 41.10
CA GLU A 469 27.18 33.09 41.32
C GLU A 469 27.27 31.56 41.26
N GLU A 470 26.30 30.87 41.91
CA GLU A 470 26.22 29.40 41.89
C GLU A 470 25.88 28.87 40.51
N ALA A 471 24.92 29.50 39.82
CA ALA A 471 24.57 29.17 38.46
C ALA A 471 25.75 29.36 37.48
N GLY A 472 26.47 30.46 37.61
CA GLY A 472 27.66 30.74 36.82
C GLY A 472 28.79 29.73 37.05
N TRP A 473 29.05 29.37 38.31
CA TRP A 473 30.03 28.33 38.63
C TRP A 473 29.66 26.94 38.09
N LEU A 474 28.41 26.54 38.25
CA LEU A 474 27.90 25.27 37.70
C LEU A 474 27.97 25.26 36.18
N ALA A 475 27.60 26.34 35.51
CA ALA A 475 27.70 26.46 34.07
C ALA A 475 29.16 26.31 33.58
N ALA A 476 30.10 26.99 34.23
CA ALA A 476 31.53 26.88 33.90
C ALA A 476 32.09 25.47 34.16
N ALA A 477 31.58 24.75 35.17
CA ALA A 477 32.05 23.43 35.52
C ALA A 477 31.43 22.31 34.67
N LEU A 478 30.17 22.45 34.24
CA LEU A 478 29.36 21.34 33.66
C LEU A 478 29.03 21.53 32.18
N ALA A 479 28.82 22.78 31.71
CA ALA A 479 28.41 23.05 30.35
C ALA A 479 29.61 23.19 29.40
N ASP A 480 29.45 22.70 28.17
CA ASP A 480 30.39 22.87 27.08
C ASP A 480 29.93 24.00 26.15
N GLU A 481 30.75 24.35 25.14
CA GLU A 481 30.42 25.40 24.17
C GLU A 481 29.14 25.10 23.40
N GLY A 482 28.19 26.03 23.41
CA GLY A 482 26.88 25.88 22.83
C GLY A 482 25.86 25.19 23.74
N GLU A 483 26.20 24.84 24.99
CA GLU A 483 25.29 24.32 25.99
C GLU A 483 24.83 25.41 26.96
N GLN A 484 23.53 25.49 27.20
CA GLN A 484 22.92 26.37 28.20
C GLN A 484 22.52 25.59 29.44
N LEU A 485 23.13 25.91 30.60
CA LEU A 485 22.68 25.31 31.88
C LEU A 485 21.34 25.90 32.29
N VAL A 486 20.38 25.03 32.60
CA VAL A 486 19.03 25.39 33.07
C VAL A 486 18.75 24.63 34.38
N PRO A 487 18.72 25.34 35.53
CA PRO A 487 18.27 24.72 36.77
C PRO A 487 16.79 24.31 36.69
N ALA A 488 16.49 23.10 37.06
CA ALA A 488 15.14 22.56 36.95
C ALA A 488 14.86 21.52 38.05
N ARG A 489 13.58 21.07 38.13
CA ARG A 489 13.13 19.95 38.97
C ARG A 489 12.48 18.93 38.05
N PHE A 490 12.89 17.69 38.17
CA PHE A 490 12.32 16.59 37.36
C PHE A 490 12.50 15.24 38.05
N ASP A 491 11.68 14.29 37.66
CA ASP A 491 11.70 12.90 38.14
C ASP A 491 12.54 12.01 37.20
N PRO A 492 13.24 10.99 37.73
CA PRO A 492 13.38 10.65 39.14
C PRO A 492 14.39 11.53 39.86
N PRO A 493 14.17 11.83 41.17
CA PRO A 493 15.08 12.70 41.95
C PRO A 493 16.53 12.20 42.04
N GLY A 494 16.77 10.90 41.81
CA GLY A 494 18.11 10.33 41.77
C GLY A 494 18.95 10.77 40.57
N LEU A 495 18.34 11.30 39.52
CA LEU A 495 19.03 11.73 38.30
C LEU A 495 19.47 13.20 38.44
N PRO A 496 20.81 13.48 38.43
CA PRO A 496 21.31 14.82 38.77
C PRO A 496 21.22 15.81 37.61
N LEU A 497 21.32 15.36 36.37
CA LEU A 497 21.34 16.22 35.19
C LEU A 497 20.92 15.50 33.92
N VAL A 498 20.50 16.25 32.92
CA VAL A 498 20.09 15.75 31.59
C VAL A 498 20.49 16.76 30.52
N LEU A 499 21.12 16.32 29.46
CA LEU A 499 21.46 17.13 28.28
C LEU A 499 20.40 16.94 27.21
N VAL A 500 19.73 18.02 26.82
CA VAL A 500 18.67 18.07 25.82
C VAL A 500 19.15 18.76 24.58
N PRO A 501 19.37 18.08 23.45
CA PRO A 501 19.70 18.73 22.19
C PRO A 501 18.58 19.69 21.75
N ASP A 502 18.95 20.85 21.21
CA ASP A 502 17.98 21.73 20.55
C ASP A 502 17.82 21.32 19.08
N ARG A 503 16.72 20.64 18.78
CA ARG A 503 16.47 20.08 17.44
C ARG A 503 16.35 21.12 16.35
N GLU A 504 15.84 22.30 16.68
CA GLU A 504 15.76 23.38 15.69
C GLU A 504 17.16 23.89 15.35
N ALA A 505 18.03 24.00 16.35
CA ALA A 505 19.44 24.36 16.15
C ALA A 505 20.21 23.27 15.39
N GLU A 506 19.97 21.98 15.70
CA GLU A 506 20.52 20.85 14.93
C GLU A 506 20.07 20.85 13.48
N LEU A 507 18.76 21.07 13.25
CA LEU A 507 18.21 21.15 11.90
C LEU A 507 18.82 22.32 11.12
N LYS A 508 18.97 23.46 11.77
CA LYS A 508 19.62 24.64 11.18
C LYS A 508 21.07 24.35 10.79
N ALA A 509 21.83 23.71 11.67
CA ALA A 509 23.21 23.33 11.40
C ALA A 509 23.31 22.34 10.23
N ARG A 510 22.44 21.30 10.19
CA ARG A 510 22.39 20.38 9.06
C ARG A 510 22.06 21.06 7.74
N ILE A 511 21.11 22.01 7.73
CA ILE A 511 20.77 22.77 6.53
C ILE A 511 21.98 23.62 6.06
N GLU A 512 22.73 24.17 6.98
CA GLU A 512 23.95 24.94 6.68
C GLU A 512 25.08 24.05 6.12
N ASP A 513 25.26 22.84 6.68
CA ASP A 513 26.21 21.84 6.20
C ASP A 513 25.82 21.28 4.82
N ASP A 514 24.55 20.88 4.62
CA ASP A 514 24.05 20.41 3.34
C ASP A 514 24.09 21.49 2.25
N GLN A 515 24.00 22.75 2.63
CA GLN A 515 24.22 23.89 1.72
C GLN A 515 25.68 24.00 1.31
N ALA A 516 26.61 23.87 2.26
CA ALA A 516 28.05 23.93 1.98
C ALA A 516 28.45 22.81 1.01
N ASP A 517 27.84 21.64 1.14
CA ASP A 517 28.06 20.48 0.28
C ASP A 517 27.21 20.45 -1.02
N ALA A 518 26.40 21.49 -1.27
CA ALA A 518 25.51 21.63 -2.42
C ALA A 518 24.53 20.44 -2.62
N ARG A 519 24.12 19.78 -1.54
CA ARG A 519 23.24 18.59 -1.57
C ARG A 519 21.75 18.91 -1.70
N ILE A 520 21.34 20.15 -1.41
CA ILE A 520 19.93 20.57 -1.41
C ILE A 520 19.64 21.54 -2.54
N PRO A 521 18.54 21.32 -3.33
CA PRO A 521 18.08 22.29 -4.34
C PRO A 521 17.75 23.64 -3.73
N SER A 522 18.06 24.73 -4.44
CA SER A 522 17.91 26.12 -3.95
C SER A 522 16.48 26.51 -3.53
N ALA A 523 15.47 25.86 -4.10
CA ALA A 523 14.07 26.07 -3.72
C ALA A 523 13.74 25.46 -2.34
N ALA A 524 14.20 24.23 -2.07
CA ALA A 524 14.04 23.57 -0.79
C ALA A 524 14.82 24.28 0.31
N LEU A 525 16.03 24.79 -0.02
CA LEU A 525 16.85 25.55 0.90
C LEU A 525 16.19 26.87 1.35
N ARG A 526 15.49 27.58 0.45
CA ARG A 526 14.75 28.81 0.81
C ARG A 526 13.59 28.50 1.78
N LEU A 527 12.88 27.40 1.57
CA LEU A 527 11.80 26.98 2.47
C LEU A 527 12.35 26.59 3.85
N ALA A 528 13.42 25.82 3.88
CA ALA A 528 14.09 25.40 5.11
C ALA A 528 14.62 26.58 5.92
N ARG A 529 15.25 27.57 5.27
CA ARG A 529 15.69 28.80 5.89
C ARG A 529 14.55 29.67 6.45
N ALA A 530 13.44 29.74 5.75
CA ALA A 530 12.26 30.45 6.25
C ALA A 530 11.73 29.82 7.54
N PHE A 531 11.82 28.50 7.66
CA PHE A 531 11.41 27.75 8.85
C PHE A 531 12.36 27.96 10.02
N THR A 532 13.67 27.96 9.78
CA THR A 532 14.70 28.08 10.83
C THR A 532 15.15 29.55 11.10
N ALA A 533 14.56 30.53 10.41
CA ALA A 533 14.97 31.94 10.50
C ALA A 533 14.85 32.58 11.91
N ARG A 534 14.02 32.00 12.77
CA ARG A 534 13.79 32.48 14.16
C ARG A 534 14.56 31.69 15.20
N THR A 535 15.27 30.62 14.80
CA THR A 535 16.00 29.76 15.73
C THR A 535 17.36 30.37 16.07
N ASP A 536 17.63 30.52 17.37
CA ASP A 536 18.95 30.93 17.85
C ASP A 536 19.93 29.75 17.71
N GLY A 537 20.85 29.83 16.77
CA GLY A 537 21.87 28.79 16.54
C GLY A 537 23.02 28.80 17.55
N SER A 538 23.05 29.73 18.50
CA SER A 538 24.11 29.81 19.51
C SER A 538 23.93 28.76 20.61
N VAL A 539 22.69 28.33 20.91
CA VAL A 539 22.38 27.30 21.89
C VAL A 539 22.09 26.01 21.14
N ARG A 540 23.00 25.05 21.19
CA ARG A 540 22.86 23.73 20.56
C ARG A 540 22.18 22.69 21.44
N ALA A 541 22.30 22.87 22.77
CA ALA A 541 21.70 21.98 23.75
C ALA A 541 21.40 22.70 25.07
N ARG A 542 20.43 22.22 25.82
CA ARG A 542 20.14 22.68 27.19
C ARG A 542 20.51 21.60 28.20
N LEU A 543 21.37 21.94 29.14
CA LEU A 543 21.77 21.07 30.24
C LEU A 543 20.85 21.35 31.44
N TYR A 544 19.83 20.51 31.62
CA TYR A 544 18.94 20.62 32.77
C TYR A 544 19.61 19.99 34.01
N LEU A 545 19.72 20.80 35.07
CA LEU A 545 20.31 20.40 36.35
C LEU A 545 19.19 20.17 37.37
N ASN A 546 19.06 18.95 37.91
CA ASN A 546 17.99 18.62 38.85
C ASN A 546 18.29 19.12 40.26
N THR A 547 17.66 20.22 40.65
CA THR A 547 17.87 20.82 41.98
C THR A 547 17.29 19.96 43.12
N ASP A 548 16.41 18.99 42.83
CA ASP A 548 15.91 18.02 43.80
C ASP A 548 16.84 16.82 43.99
N ALA A 549 17.82 16.63 43.10
CA ALA A 549 18.76 15.52 43.19
C ALA A 549 19.66 15.65 44.43
N PRO A 550 19.81 14.59 45.24
CA PRO A 550 20.70 14.62 46.39
C PRO A 550 22.13 15.03 46.04
N ALA A 551 22.66 14.48 44.94
CA ALA A 551 24.04 14.78 44.48
C ALA A 551 24.24 16.28 44.16
N VAL A 552 23.23 16.93 43.55
CA VAL A 552 23.26 18.36 43.23
C VAL A 552 23.16 19.21 44.50
N ARG A 553 22.26 18.83 45.40
CA ARG A 553 22.15 19.54 46.70
C ARG A 553 23.41 19.44 47.54
N ASP A 554 24.04 18.31 47.58
CA ASP A 554 25.28 18.09 48.31
C ASP A 554 26.45 18.81 47.66
N LEU A 555 26.54 18.84 46.31
CA LEU A 555 27.50 19.62 45.56
C LEU A 555 27.38 21.13 45.87
N LEU A 556 26.16 21.65 45.84
CA LEU A 556 25.91 23.06 46.16
C LEU A 556 26.27 23.39 47.61
N ARG A 557 25.98 22.46 48.54
CA ARG A 557 26.35 22.62 49.95
C ARG A 557 27.90 22.66 50.11
N ALA A 558 28.61 21.76 49.45
CA ALA A 558 30.09 21.73 49.45
C ALA A 558 30.68 22.99 48.83
N TYR A 559 30.11 23.51 47.75
CA TYR A 559 30.53 24.76 47.11
C TYR A 559 30.39 25.96 48.06
N ARG A 560 29.20 26.12 48.70
CA ARG A 560 28.94 27.20 49.70
C ARG A 560 29.88 27.13 50.92
N ALA A 561 30.27 25.92 51.30
CA ALA A 561 31.23 25.71 52.37
C ALA A 561 32.72 25.91 51.99
N GLY A 562 33.01 26.20 50.72
CA GLY A 562 34.37 26.33 50.21
C GLY A 562 35.14 24.99 50.24
N HIS A 563 34.45 23.85 50.21
CA HIS A 563 35.09 22.54 50.27
C HIS A 563 35.86 22.23 48.99
N THR A 564 37.13 21.82 49.13
CA THR A 564 38.04 21.54 48.02
C THR A 564 37.54 20.42 47.09
N GLY A 565 36.72 19.48 47.60
CA GLY A 565 36.11 18.41 46.82
C GLY A 565 34.97 18.84 45.88
N ALA A 566 34.45 20.06 45.97
CA ALA A 566 33.34 20.51 45.15
C ALA A 566 33.67 20.49 43.65
N ALA A 567 34.87 20.92 43.27
CA ALA A 567 35.33 20.91 41.87
C ALA A 567 35.44 19.45 41.32
N THR A 568 35.96 18.54 42.15
CA THR A 568 36.07 17.09 41.80
C THR A 568 34.68 16.46 41.62
N ALA A 569 33.73 16.79 42.49
CA ALA A 569 32.35 16.30 42.37
C ALA A 569 31.61 16.86 41.12
N ALA A 570 31.88 18.14 40.79
CA ALA A 570 31.41 18.70 39.52
C ALA A 570 32.00 18.00 38.28
N GLY A 571 33.28 17.67 38.34
CA GLY A 571 33.96 16.87 37.30
C GLY A 571 33.34 15.49 37.10
N LEU A 572 32.92 14.82 38.18
CA LEU A 572 32.16 13.57 38.11
C LEU A 572 30.82 13.74 37.42
N LEU A 573 30.06 14.78 37.76
CA LEU A 573 28.78 15.05 37.11
C LEU A 573 28.98 15.38 35.63
N ARG A 574 30.07 16.08 35.24
CA ARG A 574 30.42 16.30 33.85
C ARG A 574 30.71 14.99 33.11
N SER A 575 31.44 14.07 33.73
CA SER A 575 31.66 12.73 33.15
C SER A 575 30.37 11.94 32.96
N VAL A 576 29.46 12.01 33.93
CA VAL A 576 28.12 11.42 33.82
C VAL A 576 27.34 12.04 32.65
N LYS A 577 27.38 13.35 32.45
CA LYS A 577 26.81 14.05 31.30
C LYS A 577 27.29 13.46 29.98
N VAL A 578 28.60 13.31 29.83
CA VAL A 578 29.19 12.77 28.59
C VAL A 578 28.78 11.33 28.33
N ILE A 579 28.76 10.49 29.35
CA ILE A 579 28.31 9.09 29.22
C ILE A 579 26.84 9.02 28.79
N MET A 580 26.00 9.85 29.39
CA MET A 580 24.59 9.91 29.02
C MET A 580 24.38 10.42 27.59
N ALA A 581 25.12 11.44 27.17
CA ALA A 581 25.09 11.96 25.80
C ALA A 581 25.58 10.91 24.79
N ALA A 582 26.63 10.17 25.13
CA ALA A 582 27.16 9.08 24.30
C ALA A 582 26.16 7.93 24.15
N ALA A 583 25.45 7.59 25.22
CA ALA A 583 24.41 6.55 25.18
C ALA A 583 23.18 6.96 24.34
N ALA A 584 23.02 8.27 24.11
CA ALA A 584 21.92 8.85 23.33
C ALA A 584 22.27 9.07 21.84
N SER A 585 23.53 8.95 21.43
CA SER A 585 23.99 9.21 20.05
C SER A 585 24.55 7.96 19.38
N ASP A 586 24.10 7.70 18.13
CA ASP A 586 24.47 6.50 17.35
C ASP A 586 25.88 6.53 16.72
N ALA A 587 26.62 7.64 16.75
CA ALA A 587 27.92 7.66 16.07
C ALA A 587 28.82 8.83 16.51
N ARG A 588 30.02 8.55 16.96
CA ARG A 588 31.20 9.39 17.22
C ARG A 588 31.63 9.59 18.67
N ALA A 589 31.02 8.90 19.64
CA ALA A 589 31.25 9.11 21.07
C ALA A 589 32.48 8.35 21.65
N GLY A 590 33.29 7.69 20.83
CA GLY A 590 34.37 6.82 21.36
C GLY A 590 35.44 7.55 22.18
N ASP A 591 35.96 8.65 21.69
CA ASP A 591 37.03 9.40 22.35
C ASP A 591 36.52 10.15 23.58
N ASP A 592 35.37 10.79 23.48
CA ASP A 592 34.73 11.50 24.58
C ASP A 592 34.32 10.56 25.72
N LEU A 593 33.82 9.36 25.39
CA LEU A 593 33.45 8.32 26.36
C LEU A 593 34.71 7.84 27.12
N THR A 594 35.80 7.61 26.42
CA THR A 594 37.06 7.20 27.02
C THR A 594 37.59 8.29 27.98
N ALA A 595 37.53 9.57 27.58
CA ALA A 595 37.93 10.67 28.43
C ALA A 595 37.01 10.82 29.65
N ALA A 596 35.70 10.62 29.50
CA ALA A 596 34.74 10.66 30.60
C ALA A 596 34.98 9.53 31.62
N LEU A 597 35.23 8.31 31.15
CA LEU A 597 35.57 7.16 32.03
C LEU A 597 36.91 7.40 32.78
N ALA A 598 37.91 7.93 32.10
CA ALA A 598 39.17 8.33 32.74
C ALA A 598 38.97 9.44 33.79
N GLY A 599 38.08 10.42 33.49
CA GLY A 599 37.68 11.47 34.43
C GLY A 599 37.01 10.92 35.70
N ILE A 600 36.16 9.92 35.58
CA ILE A 600 35.56 9.20 36.73
C ILE A 600 36.67 8.59 37.57
N GLY A 601 37.60 7.85 36.97
CA GLY A 601 38.75 7.23 37.68
C GLY A 601 39.56 8.25 38.43
N THR A 602 39.89 9.37 37.82
CA THR A 602 40.62 10.49 38.43
C THR A 602 39.88 11.12 39.62
N ALA A 603 38.58 11.35 39.44
CA ALA A 603 37.75 11.91 40.51
C ALA A 603 37.58 10.96 41.70
N VAL A 604 37.39 9.66 41.45
CA VAL A 604 37.34 8.63 42.51
C VAL A 604 38.67 8.63 43.24
N ALA A 605 39.81 8.61 42.56
CA ALA A 605 41.12 8.67 43.18
C ALA A 605 41.31 9.90 44.06
N ALA A 606 40.86 11.09 43.57
CA ALA A 606 40.95 12.35 44.33
C ALA A 606 40.04 12.36 45.57
N LEU A 607 38.83 11.74 45.49
CA LEU A 607 37.88 11.68 46.59
C LEU A 607 38.27 10.60 47.63
N THR A 608 39.01 9.58 47.23
CA THR A 608 39.50 8.48 48.13
C THR A 608 40.90 8.70 48.60
N ALA A 609 41.61 9.73 48.12
CA ALA A 609 42.94 10.09 48.66
C ALA A 609 42.82 10.42 50.15
N PRO A 610 43.65 9.82 51.04
CA PRO A 610 43.56 10.10 52.46
C PRO A 610 43.86 11.58 52.68
N ALA A 611 42.93 12.29 53.32
CA ALA A 611 43.22 13.62 53.86
C ALA A 611 44.34 13.41 54.89
N ASP A 612 45.43 14.17 54.80
CA ASP A 612 46.52 14.08 55.72
C ASP A 612 45.99 14.03 57.17
N GLY A 613 45.92 12.83 57.75
CA GLY A 613 45.60 12.61 59.16
C GLY A 613 44.36 11.80 59.53
N MET A 614 43.53 11.27 58.60
CA MET A 614 42.43 10.38 58.98
C MET A 614 42.36 9.15 58.08
N SER A 615 42.60 7.97 58.67
CA SER A 615 42.32 6.69 58.02
C SER A 615 40.81 6.48 57.98
N VAL A 616 40.23 6.44 56.79
CA VAL A 616 38.83 6.04 56.59
C VAL A 616 38.79 4.54 56.48
N ASP A 617 38.11 3.90 57.44
CA ASP A 617 37.76 2.46 57.38
C ASP A 617 36.79 2.18 56.23
N VAL A 618 37.30 1.60 55.17
CA VAL A 618 36.54 1.28 53.94
C VAL A 618 35.52 0.15 54.16
N GLY A 619 35.56 -0.52 55.31
CA GLY A 619 34.68 -1.66 55.64
C GLY A 619 33.21 -1.32 55.86
N THR A 620 32.89 -0.05 56.08
CA THR A 620 31.51 0.42 56.32
C THR A 620 30.73 0.85 55.10
N LEU A 621 31.37 0.91 53.91
CA LEU A 621 30.70 1.39 52.66
C LEU A 621 30.06 0.28 51.82
N PHE A 622 30.36 -0.99 52.12
CA PHE A 622 29.73 -2.14 51.48
C PHE A 622 29.37 -3.18 52.55
N PRO A 623 28.10 -3.33 52.95
CA PRO A 623 27.71 -4.47 53.76
C PRO A 623 27.94 -5.74 52.93
N GLN A 624 28.81 -6.63 53.42
CA GLN A 624 28.91 -7.98 52.89
C GLN A 624 27.57 -8.68 53.20
N ASP A 625 26.92 -9.12 52.18
CA ASP A 625 25.79 -10.03 52.27
C ASP A 625 26.36 -11.38 52.76
N ASP A 626 26.19 -11.67 54.04
CA ASP A 626 26.46 -12.98 54.62
C ASP A 626 25.47 -13.98 53.99
N GLY A 627 25.96 -14.71 53.01
CA GLY A 627 25.29 -15.88 52.45
C GLY A 627 25.04 -16.93 53.50
N GLY A 628 23.86 -16.94 54.10
CA GLY A 628 23.35 -18.05 54.90
C GLY A 628 22.99 -19.19 53.97
N GLU A 629 23.86 -20.17 53.85
CA GLU A 629 23.52 -21.53 53.47
C GLU A 629 22.51 -22.08 54.49
N ASP A 630 21.32 -22.37 54.06
CA ASP A 630 20.41 -23.25 54.80
C ASP A 630 19.95 -24.38 53.87
N GLU A 631 20.59 -25.55 54.08
CA GLU A 631 20.11 -26.85 53.66
C GLU A 631 18.73 -27.13 54.25
N ARG A 632 17.72 -27.36 53.42
CA ARG A 632 16.83 -28.55 53.51
C ARG A 632 15.85 -28.60 52.36
#